data_639b522b9672298e80ef6651ce562b30
#
_entry.id   639b522b9672298e80ef6651ce562b30
#
_cell.length_a   1.000
_cell.length_b   1.000
_cell.length_c   1.000
_cell.angle_alpha   90.00
_cell.angle_beta   90.00
_cell.angle_gamma   90.00
#
_symmetry.space_group_name_H-M   'P 1'
#
loop_
_entity.id
_entity.type
_entity.pdbx_description
1 polymer ?
#
loop_
_entity_poly.entity_id
_entity_poly.type
_entity_poly.pdbx_seq_one_letter_code
_entity_poly.pdbx_strand_id
1 'polypeptide(L)'
;MGGAEKLAARKKQGLLNARERIDYLVDPGSFVESGRFARGIREEVRHKTPADGKIAGFAQLEGRDIALVANDFTVLGASSSVINMKKIRHMKGVACQRGMPLVLLGESSGARMPDRMGASGRAILAQDPAEYQRLRESPWVSALLGQCYGSSTWYAAMSDFVVMRKGSVMAIASPGVTSIAIGKPIDPEELGGWKLLTGISGLADLAVDTDEQALDAVKKFLSYMPAHSREAPPERPVPAGSGEACRGMLEIVPEARNKVYDVRKVIAAVADKDSSFEVKERFGRSVATVLARLDGKTVGFLANNPMFKGGALDADACQKATSFMVLCDSFNIPIVFLVDVPRSEEHTSELQSLAYL
;
A
#
# COMPACT_ATOMS: atom_id res chain seq x y z
N MET A 1 12.15 -5.10 -22.09
CA MET A 1 10.92 -5.86 -21.81
C MET A 1 11.01 -7.23 -22.49
N GLY A 2 10.19 -8.20 -22.09
CA GLY A 2 10.35 -9.63 -22.45
C GLY A 2 9.84 -10.07 -23.82
N GLY A 3 9.63 -9.14 -24.76
CA GLY A 3 9.27 -9.42 -26.15
C GLY A 3 7.82 -9.07 -26.51
N ALA A 4 7.55 -8.87 -27.81
CA ALA A 4 6.28 -8.38 -28.33
C ALA A 4 5.08 -9.29 -28.00
N GLU A 5 5.25 -10.59 -28.08
CA GLU A 5 4.22 -11.59 -27.81
C GLU A 5 3.70 -11.49 -26.36
N LYS A 6 4.60 -11.42 -25.37
CA LYS A 6 4.22 -11.30 -23.95
C LYS A 6 3.55 -9.95 -23.65
N LEU A 7 3.97 -8.89 -24.32
CA LEU A 7 3.34 -7.58 -24.21
C LEU A 7 1.92 -7.59 -24.78
N ALA A 8 1.74 -8.22 -25.96
CA ALA A 8 0.42 -8.37 -26.56
C ALA A 8 -0.52 -9.22 -25.70
N ALA A 9 -0.02 -10.28 -25.07
CA ALA A 9 -0.79 -11.10 -24.13
C ALA A 9 -1.28 -10.30 -22.92
N ARG A 10 -0.45 -9.42 -22.34
CA ARG A 10 -0.87 -8.53 -21.25
C ARG A 10 -1.95 -7.54 -21.70
N LYS A 11 -1.75 -6.91 -22.83
CA LYS A 11 -2.72 -5.96 -23.39
C LYS A 11 -4.08 -6.63 -23.66
N LYS A 12 -4.08 -7.88 -24.15
CA LYS A 12 -5.32 -8.67 -24.34
C LYS A 12 -6.06 -8.93 -23.01
N GLN A 13 -5.35 -8.98 -21.89
CA GLN A 13 -5.91 -9.13 -20.54
C GLN A 13 -6.34 -7.79 -19.91
N GLY A 14 -6.20 -6.66 -20.61
CA GLY A 14 -6.48 -5.33 -20.06
C GLY A 14 -5.46 -4.87 -19.00
N LEU A 15 -4.24 -5.44 -19.02
CA LEU A 15 -3.19 -5.12 -18.04
C LEU A 15 -2.15 -4.19 -18.64
N LEU A 16 -1.79 -3.16 -17.92
CA LEU A 16 -0.67 -2.30 -18.26
C LEU A 16 0.66 -3.07 -18.14
N ASN A 17 1.59 -2.80 -19.06
CA ASN A 17 2.95 -3.23 -18.89
C ASN A 17 3.72 -2.29 -17.94
N ALA A 18 4.93 -2.68 -17.51
CA ALA A 18 5.69 -1.93 -16.53
C ALA A 18 6.01 -0.48 -16.96
N ARG A 19 6.21 -0.21 -18.26
CA ARG A 19 6.46 1.16 -18.74
C ARG A 19 5.18 1.98 -18.81
N GLU A 20 4.09 1.40 -19.30
CA GLU A 20 2.78 2.05 -19.29
C GLU A 20 2.34 2.43 -17.86
N ARG A 21 2.64 1.58 -16.86
CA ARG A 21 2.41 1.88 -15.44
C ARG A 21 3.23 3.07 -14.96
N ILE A 22 4.51 3.15 -15.38
CA ILE A 22 5.37 4.29 -15.05
C ILE A 22 4.83 5.55 -15.73
N ASP A 23 4.60 5.50 -17.04
CA ASP A 23 4.13 6.64 -17.82
C ASP A 23 2.78 7.20 -17.31
N TYR A 24 1.88 6.32 -16.82
CA TYR A 24 0.61 6.72 -16.20
C TYR A 24 0.81 7.38 -14.83
N LEU A 25 1.78 6.90 -14.04
CA LEU A 25 1.97 7.33 -12.66
C LEU A 25 2.65 8.69 -12.56
N VAL A 26 3.69 8.93 -13.36
CA VAL A 26 4.62 10.05 -13.19
C VAL A 26 4.33 11.21 -14.15
N ASP A 27 4.89 12.37 -13.84
CA ASP A 27 4.79 13.54 -14.70
C ASP A 27 5.45 13.25 -16.06
N PRO A 28 4.83 13.68 -17.17
CA PRO A 28 5.31 13.35 -18.51
C PRO A 28 6.79 13.74 -18.72
N GLY A 29 7.59 12.78 -19.19
CA GLY A 29 9.01 13.00 -19.50
C GLY A 29 9.95 13.10 -18.30
N SER A 30 9.44 12.99 -17.06
CA SER A 30 10.25 13.12 -15.85
C SER A 30 11.05 11.87 -15.48
N PHE A 31 10.72 10.69 -16.04
CA PHE A 31 11.33 9.44 -15.64
C PHE A 31 12.77 9.27 -16.14
N VAL A 32 13.70 9.14 -15.22
CA VAL A 32 15.13 8.85 -15.47
C VAL A 32 15.44 7.45 -14.98
N GLU A 33 15.64 6.52 -15.92
CA GLU A 33 15.87 5.11 -15.62
C GLU A 33 17.29 4.84 -15.12
N SER A 34 17.41 4.22 -13.95
CA SER A 34 18.66 3.73 -13.37
C SER A 34 18.86 2.24 -13.65
N GLY A 35 20.05 1.85 -14.11
CA GLY A 35 20.39 0.45 -14.40
C GLY A 35 19.62 -0.14 -15.59
N ARG A 36 19.32 0.66 -16.62
CA ARG A 36 18.63 0.25 -17.86
C ARG A 36 19.35 -0.88 -18.59
N PHE A 37 20.68 -0.87 -18.59
CA PHE A 37 21.52 -1.87 -19.28
C PHE A 37 21.89 -3.05 -18.38
N ALA A 38 21.43 -3.07 -17.13
CA ALA A 38 21.67 -4.20 -16.23
C ALA A 38 21.04 -5.49 -16.78
N ARG A 39 21.72 -6.60 -16.58
CA ARG A 39 21.27 -7.93 -16.97
C ARG A 39 21.62 -8.95 -15.90
N GLY A 40 20.96 -10.10 -15.91
CA GLY A 40 21.30 -11.22 -15.03
C GLY A 40 22.76 -11.66 -15.20
N ILE A 41 23.33 -12.17 -14.12
CA ILE A 41 24.74 -12.60 -14.07
C ILE A 41 24.98 -13.91 -14.84
N ARG A 42 23.97 -14.76 -14.91
CA ARG A 42 24.07 -16.07 -15.57
C ARG A 42 24.06 -15.92 -17.09
N GLU A 43 25.07 -16.47 -17.76
CA GLU A 43 25.27 -16.31 -19.17
C GLU A 43 24.12 -16.91 -19.99
N GLU A 44 23.59 -18.04 -19.58
CA GLU A 44 22.54 -18.79 -20.30
C GLU A 44 21.22 -18.02 -20.40
N VAL A 45 20.94 -17.14 -19.42
CA VAL A 45 19.71 -16.35 -19.40
C VAL A 45 19.93 -14.86 -19.62
N ARG A 46 21.18 -14.41 -19.68
CA ARG A 46 21.56 -13.00 -19.78
C ARG A 46 20.87 -12.26 -20.93
N HIS A 47 20.76 -12.91 -22.09
CA HIS A 47 20.09 -12.36 -23.26
C HIS A 47 18.57 -12.18 -23.07
N LYS A 48 17.95 -12.92 -22.13
CA LYS A 48 16.50 -12.87 -21.79
C LYS A 48 16.17 -11.93 -20.62
N THR A 49 17.14 -11.21 -20.08
CA THR A 49 16.98 -10.40 -18.85
C THR A 49 17.24 -8.90 -19.06
N PRO A 50 16.55 -8.22 -19.99
CA PRO A 50 16.68 -6.78 -20.12
C PRO A 50 16.27 -6.09 -18.82
N ALA A 51 17.08 -5.10 -18.36
CA ALA A 51 16.97 -4.42 -17.07
C ALA A 51 16.82 -5.37 -15.86
N ASP A 52 17.11 -6.65 -16.06
CA ASP A 52 16.90 -7.80 -15.17
C ASP A 52 15.47 -7.86 -14.56
N GLY A 53 14.47 -7.49 -15.38
CA GLY A 53 13.04 -7.56 -15.01
C GLY A 53 12.58 -6.50 -14.00
N LYS A 54 13.41 -5.51 -13.66
CA LYS A 54 13.06 -4.38 -12.80
C LYS A 54 13.40 -3.06 -13.50
N ILE A 55 12.40 -2.29 -13.84
CA ILE A 55 12.55 -0.92 -14.33
C ILE A 55 12.55 -0.02 -13.12
N ALA A 56 13.71 0.59 -12.83
CA ALA A 56 13.90 1.38 -11.64
C ALA A 56 14.48 2.76 -12.01
N GLY A 57 14.15 3.79 -11.28
CA GLY A 57 14.63 5.13 -11.55
C GLY A 57 14.00 6.17 -10.67
N PHE A 58 14.20 7.41 -11.06
CA PHE A 58 13.68 8.61 -10.41
C PHE A 58 12.71 9.31 -11.36
N ALA A 59 11.69 9.93 -10.80
CA ALA A 59 10.69 10.67 -11.55
C ALA A 59 10.10 11.78 -10.71
N GLN A 60 9.24 12.59 -11.33
CA GLN A 60 8.41 13.54 -10.60
C GLN A 60 6.96 13.07 -10.58
N LEU A 61 6.30 13.31 -9.46
CA LEU A 61 4.87 13.15 -9.27
C LEU A 61 4.30 14.46 -8.73
N GLU A 62 3.51 15.13 -9.54
CA GLU A 62 3.02 16.49 -9.23
C GLU A 62 4.18 17.44 -8.83
N GLY A 63 5.27 17.41 -9.61
CA GLY A 63 6.47 18.24 -9.40
C GLY A 63 7.37 17.81 -8.23
N ARG A 64 7.05 16.75 -7.49
CA ARG A 64 7.85 16.22 -6.38
C ARG A 64 8.65 15.01 -6.80
N ASP A 65 9.92 14.96 -6.43
CA ASP A 65 10.79 13.84 -6.74
C ASP A 65 10.36 12.57 -6.00
N ILE A 66 10.32 11.46 -6.73
CA ILE A 66 10.05 10.12 -6.20
C ILE A 66 11.09 9.11 -6.72
N ALA A 67 11.37 8.10 -5.92
CA ALA A 67 12.06 6.90 -6.35
C ALA A 67 11.03 5.83 -6.74
N LEU A 68 11.28 5.10 -7.82
CA LEU A 68 10.30 4.18 -8.39
C LEU A 68 10.96 2.86 -8.81
N VAL A 69 10.29 1.74 -8.52
CA VAL A 69 10.63 0.41 -9.05
C VAL A 69 9.37 -0.25 -9.61
N ALA A 70 9.34 -0.50 -10.90
CA ALA A 70 8.28 -1.24 -11.58
C ALA A 70 8.79 -2.63 -12.00
N ASN A 71 8.09 -3.66 -11.60
CA ASN A 71 8.40 -5.03 -11.94
C ASN A 71 7.87 -5.36 -13.34
N ASP A 72 8.76 -5.77 -14.25
CA ASP A 72 8.39 -6.23 -15.58
C ASP A 72 8.19 -7.74 -15.59
N PHE A 73 6.96 -8.18 -15.39
CA PHE A 73 6.60 -9.60 -15.36
C PHE A 73 6.88 -10.33 -16.68
N THR A 74 7.01 -9.62 -17.80
CA THR A 74 7.35 -10.20 -19.10
C THR A 74 8.78 -10.74 -19.14
N VAL A 75 9.64 -10.28 -18.21
CA VAL A 75 11.04 -10.71 -18.08
C VAL A 75 11.15 -11.75 -16.97
N LEU A 76 11.10 -13.01 -17.32
CA LEU A 76 11.22 -14.16 -16.39
C LEU A 76 10.32 -14.02 -15.14
N GLY A 77 9.08 -13.55 -15.33
CA GLY A 77 8.13 -13.34 -14.22
C GLY A 77 8.60 -12.31 -13.18
N ALA A 78 9.43 -11.36 -13.57
CA ALA A 78 10.10 -10.41 -12.69
C ALA A 78 10.76 -11.08 -11.44
N SER A 79 11.17 -12.34 -11.58
CA SER A 79 11.73 -13.14 -10.49
C SER A 79 13.00 -12.52 -9.91
N SER A 80 13.17 -12.63 -8.60
CA SER A 80 14.28 -12.03 -7.85
C SER A 80 15.61 -12.68 -8.17
N SER A 81 16.57 -11.87 -8.57
CA SER A 81 17.95 -12.21 -8.92
C SER A 81 18.95 -11.34 -8.14
N VAL A 82 20.22 -11.64 -8.24
CA VAL A 82 21.29 -10.84 -7.59
C VAL A 82 21.28 -9.40 -8.11
N ILE A 83 21.15 -9.20 -9.42
CA ILE A 83 21.23 -7.86 -10.02
C ILE A 83 20.00 -7.02 -9.71
N ASN A 84 18.80 -7.59 -9.90
CA ASN A 84 17.60 -6.81 -9.67
C ASN A 84 17.37 -6.47 -8.18
N MET A 85 17.83 -7.32 -7.26
CA MET A 85 17.85 -6.99 -5.83
C MET A 85 18.80 -5.83 -5.51
N LYS A 86 19.98 -5.77 -6.16
CA LYS A 86 20.88 -4.62 -6.04
C LYS A 86 20.22 -3.33 -6.53
N LYS A 87 19.44 -3.37 -7.61
CA LYS A 87 18.69 -2.20 -8.10
C LYS A 87 17.67 -1.71 -7.08
N ILE A 88 16.87 -2.60 -6.50
CA ILE A 88 15.88 -2.22 -5.49
C ILE A 88 16.57 -1.64 -4.25
N ARG A 89 17.64 -2.28 -3.77
CA ARG A 89 18.42 -1.77 -2.63
C ARG A 89 18.98 -0.37 -2.90
N HIS A 90 19.50 -0.13 -4.11
CA HIS A 90 19.97 1.18 -4.51
C HIS A 90 18.85 2.23 -4.47
N MET A 91 17.67 1.93 -5.02
CA MET A 91 16.52 2.84 -5.00
C MET A 91 16.07 3.16 -3.58
N LYS A 92 15.97 2.16 -2.71
CA LYS A 92 15.64 2.35 -1.29
C LYS A 92 16.66 3.24 -0.58
N GLY A 93 17.95 2.95 -0.76
CA GLY A 93 19.02 3.72 -0.15
C GLY A 93 19.01 5.19 -0.56
N VAL A 94 18.84 5.47 -1.86
CA VAL A 94 18.77 6.85 -2.37
C VAL A 94 17.49 7.55 -1.88
N ALA A 95 16.34 6.86 -1.88
CA ALA A 95 15.09 7.43 -1.38
C ALA A 95 15.23 7.88 0.08
N CYS A 96 15.78 7.01 0.95
CA CYS A 96 16.02 7.37 2.35
C CYS A 96 17.02 8.52 2.51
N GLN A 97 18.16 8.48 1.78
CA GLN A 97 19.20 9.50 1.88
C GLN A 97 18.77 10.88 1.37
N ARG A 98 17.93 10.90 0.33
CA ARG A 98 17.47 12.14 -0.30
C ARG A 98 16.12 12.62 0.23
N GLY A 99 15.46 11.83 1.06
CA GLY A 99 14.15 12.17 1.59
C GLY A 99 13.08 12.26 0.51
N MET A 100 12.97 11.23 -0.33
CA MET A 100 11.94 11.17 -1.37
C MET A 100 11.06 9.93 -1.19
N PRO A 101 9.77 9.98 -1.52
CA PRO A 101 8.89 8.83 -1.49
C PRO A 101 9.40 7.70 -2.38
N LEU A 102 9.18 6.45 -1.95
CA LEU A 102 9.48 5.25 -2.73
C LEU A 102 8.19 4.57 -3.18
N VAL A 103 8.05 4.36 -4.49
CA VAL A 103 6.91 3.65 -5.08
C VAL A 103 7.38 2.30 -5.65
N LEU A 104 6.71 1.23 -5.24
CA LEU A 104 6.97 -0.13 -5.66
C LEU A 104 5.75 -0.67 -6.42
N LEU A 105 5.88 -0.87 -7.71
CA LEU A 105 4.85 -1.47 -8.56
C LEU A 105 5.11 -2.99 -8.65
N GLY A 106 4.45 -3.73 -7.75
CA GLY A 106 4.72 -5.13 -7.45
C GLY A 106 4.06 -6.11 -8.42
N GLU A 107 4.88 -6.99 -8.97
CA GLU A 107 4.47 -8.21 -9.69
C GLU A 107 5.70 -9.13 -9.76
N SER A 108 5.66 -10.31 -9.14
CA SER A 108 6.82 -11.21 -9.11
C SER A 108 6.42 -12.66 -8.91
N SER A 109 7.01 -13.55 -9.68
CA SER A 109 6.87 -15.01 -9.50
C SER A 109 7.71 -15.57 -8.34
N GLY A 110 8.40 -14.73 -7.56
CA GLY A 110 9.24 -15.14 -6.45
C GLY A 110 10.73 -15.19 -6.79
N ALA A 111 11.50 -16.08 -6.17
CA ALA A 111 12.92 -16.20 -6.38
C ALA A 111 13.26 -16.84 -7.73
N ARG A 112 14.24 -16.30 -8.45
CA ARG A 112 14.85 -16.96 -9.63
C ARG A 112 15.78 -18.03 -9.12
N MET A 113 15.29 -19.29 -9.07
CA MET A 113 15.99 -20.40 -8.40
C MET A 113 17.44 -20.59 -8.85
N PRO A 114 17.79 -20.60 -10.16
CA PRO A 114 19.18 -20.75 -10.58
C PRO A 114 20.12 -19.67 -10.03
N ASP A 115 19.64 -18.43 -9.86
CA ASP A 115 20.42 -17.31 -9.30
C ASP A 115 20.51 -17.33 -7.78
N ARG A 116 19.68 -18.15 -7.13
CA ARG A 116 19.54 -18.23 -5.67
C ARG A 116 19.99 -19.56 -5.08
N MET A 117 20.53 -20.44 -5.92
CA MET A 117 21.08 -21.72 -5.47
C MET A 117 22.49 -21.53 -4.87
N GLY A 118 22.80 -22.36 -3.88
CA GLY A 118 24.08 -22.34 -3.17
C GLY A 118 24.15 -21.31 -2.03
N ALA A 119 25.20 -21.40 -1.25
CA ALA A 119 25.38 -20.60 -0.03
C ALA A 119 25.44 -19.08 -0.30
N SER A 120 26.19 -18.67 -1.32
CA SER A 120 26.32 -17.24 -1.69
C SER A 120 25.01 -16.63 -2.19
N GLY A 121 24.20 -17.41 -2.93
CA GLY A 121 22.90 -16.97 -3.40
C GLY A 121 21.87 -16.81 -2.27
N ARG A 122 21.99 -17.61 -1.20
CA ARG A 122 21.12 -17.53 -0.02
C ARG A 122 21.56 -16.46 0.99
N ALA A 123 22.86 -16.21 1.13
CA ALA A 123 23.40 -15.21 2.04
C ALA A 123 22.95 -13.77 1.72
N ILE A 124 22.47 -13.51 0.48
CA ILE A 124 22.01 -12.19 0.04
C ILE A 124 20.50 -12.00 0.36
N LEU A 125 19.78 -13.06 0.75
CA LEU A 125 18.38 -12.99 1.12
C LEU A 125 18.22 -12.28 2.48
N ALA A 126 17.27 -11.35 2.57
CA ALA A 126 16.85 -10.70 3.81
C ALA A 126 17.94 -9.93 4.58
N GLN A 127 18.99 -9.47 3.89
CA GLN A 127 20.11 -8.71 4.47
C GLN A 127 20.10 -7.27 3.95
N ASP A 128 18.96 -6.60 3.98
CA ASP A 128 18.86 -5.19 3.59
C ASP A 128 18.58 -4.30 4.81
N PRO A 129 19.62 -3.62 5.36
CA PRO A 129 19.43 -2.74 6.53
C PRO A 129 18.36 -1.67 6.32
N ALA A 130 18.21 -1.15 5.08
CA ALA A 130 17.19 -0.17 4.78
C ALA A 130 15.75 -0.68 5.00
N GLU A 131 15.55 -1.99 5.10
CA GLU A 131 14.24 -2.58 5.39
C GLU A 131 13.96 -2.65 6.89
N TYR A 132 14.85 -3.27 7.66
CA TYR A 132 14.59 -3.52 9.09
C TYR A 132 15.09 -2.42 10.03
N GLN A 133 15.87 -1.47 9.54
CA GLN A 133 16.28 -0.26 10.26
C GLN A 133 15.50 0.98 9.82
N ARG A 134 14.47 0.81 9.01
CA ARG A 134 13.65 1.93 8.52
C ARG A 134 12.93 2.63 9.68
N LEU A 135 13.10 3.94 9.78
CA LEU A 135 12.43 4.82 10.75
C LEU A 135 11.32 5.67 10.10
N ARG A 136 10.81 5.24 8.96
CA ARG A 136 9.84 6.00 8.15
C ARG A 136 10.31 7.41 7.77
N GLU A 137 11.54 7.51 7.33
CA GLU A 137 12.14 8.79 6.87
C GLU A 137 11.39 9.39 5.67
N SER A 138 10.89 8.53 4.78
CA SER A 138 10.07 8.89 3.64
C SER A 138 8.94 7.89 3.42
N PRO A 139 7.81 8.27 2.82
CA PRO A 139 6.70 7.37 2.54
C PRO A 139 7.10 6.26 1.56
N TRP A 140 6.76 5.01 1.88
CA TRP A 140 6.86 3.86 0.99
C TRP A 140 5.48 3.37 0.60
N VAL A 141 5.24 3.22 -0.69
CA VAL A 141 3.94 2.82 -1.24
C VAL A 141 4.11 1.63 -2.17
N SER A 142 3.27 0.63 -2.01
CA SER A 142 3.25 -0.54 -2.89
C SER A 142 1.90 -0.69 -3.60
N ALA A 143 1.93 -0.85 -4.92
CA ALA A 143 0.78 -1.29 -5.71
C ALA A 143 1.00 -2.73 -6.16
N LEU A 144 0.11 -3.63 -5.77
CA LEU A 144 0.15 -5.05 -6.11
C LEU A 144 -0.73 -5.29 -7.33
N LEU A 145 -0.10 -5.51 -8.48
CA LEU A 145 -0.76 -5.48 -9.79
C LEU A 145 -0.80 -6.85 -10.49
N GLY A 146 -0.52 -7.91 -9.74
CA GLY A 146 -0.52 -9.30 -10.21
C GLY A 146 -0.03 -10.27 -9.15
N GLN A 147 0.66 -11.30 -9.56
CA GLN A 147 1.28 -12.25 -8.64
C GLN A 147 2.44 -11.56 -7.90
N CYS A 148 2.40 -11.54 -6.58
CA CYS A 148 3.43 -10.94 -5.73
C CYS A 148 3.92 -11.97 -4.72
N TYR A 149 4.91 -12.75 -5.10
CA TYR A 149 5.49 -13.79 -4.25
C TYR A 149 6.90 -13.42 -3.78
N GLY A 150 7.23 -13.83 -2.57
CA GLY A 150 8.56 -13.65 -1.97
C GLY A 150 8.89 -12.19 -1.65
N SER A 151 9.94 -11.63 -2.25
CA SER A 151 10.43 -10.29 -1.93
C SER A 151 9.41 -9.17 -2.19
N SER A 152 8.54 -9.31 -3.18
CA SER A 152 7.48 -8.32 -3.44
C SER A 152 6.46 -8.26 -2.30
N THR A 153 6.20 -9.40 -1.64
CA THR A 153 5.37 -9.44 -0.43
C THR A 153 6.03 -8.69 0.73
N TRP A 154 7.33 -8.87 0.92
CA TRP A 154 8.05 -8.19 2.01
C TRP A 154 8.07 -6.68 1.84
N TYR A 155 8.33 -6.19 0.62
CA TYR A 155 8.29 -4.74 0.35
C TYR A 155 6.90 -4.16 0.59
N ALA A 156 5.86 -4.89 0.18
CA ALA A 156 4.49 -4.48 0.43
C ALA A 156 4.17 -4.44 1.93
N ALA A 157 4.53 -5.50 2.68
CA ALA A 157 4.28 -5.54 4.12
C ALA A 157 5.00 -4.43 4.92
N MET A 158 6.10 -3.89 4.39
CA MET A 158 6.85 -2.78 4.98
C MET A 158 6.42 -1.40 4.46
N SER A 159 5.50 -1.34 3.51
CA SER A 159 5.00 -0.08 2.96
C SER A 159 4.01 0.59 3.91
N ASP A 160 3.95 1.91 3.84
CA ASP A 160 3.01 2.73 4.60
C ASP A 160 1.60 2.70 4.01
N PHE A 161 1.50 2.36 2.72
CA PHE A 161 0.25 2.17 2.01
C PHE A 161 0.38 1.06 0.96
N VAL A 162 -0.58 0.15 0.95
CA VAL A 162 -0.63 -0.98 0.03
C VAL A 162 -1.98 -1.02 -0.68
N VAL A 163 -1.96 -0.84 -1.99
CA VAL A 163 -3.15 -1.02 -2.84
C VAL A 163 -3.01 -2.29 -3.67
N MET A 164 -4.11 -3.05 -3.78
CA MET A 164 -4.18 -4.26 -4.60
C MET A 164 -5.16 -4.10 -5.75
N ARG A 165 -4.77 -4.51 -6.96
CA ARG A 165 -5.75 -4.79 -8.00
C ARG A 165 -6.43 -6.12 -7.70
N LYS A 166 -7.75 -6.20 -7.80
CA LYS A 166 -8.50 -7.47 -7.64
C LYS A 166 -7.98 -8.52 -8.62
N GLY A 167 -7.84 -9.76 -8.17
CA GLY A 167 -7.16 -10.83 -8.89
C GLY A 167 -5.63 -10.83 -8.74
N SER A 168 -5.05 -9.87 -8.00
CA SER A 168 -3.66 -9.96 -7.53
C SER A 168 -3.57 -10.81 -6.28
N VAL A 169 -2.42 -11.45 -6.09
CA VAL A 169 -2.15 -12.33 -4.95
C VAL A 169 -0.86 -11.93 -4.28
N MET A 170 -0.87 -11.75 -2.97
CA MET A 170 0.33 -11.50 -2.17
C MET A 170 0.56 -12.63 -1.18
N ALA A 171 1.65 -13.36 -1.33
CA ALA A 171 2.03 -14.44 -0.42
C ALA A 171 3.55 -14.64 -0.39
N ILE A 172 4.07 -15.21 0.70
CA ILE A 172 5.50 -15.51 0.82
C ILE A 172 5.90 -16.62 -0.16
N ALA A 173 5.08 -17.68 -0.25
CA ALA A 173 5.28 -18.78 -1.18
C ALA A 173 4.18 -18.82 -2.23
N SER A 174 4.49 -19.30 -3.44
CA SER A 174 3.49 -19.48 -4.49
C SER A 174 2.48 -20.57 -4.12
N PRO A 175 1.26 -20.57 -4.70
CA PRO A 175 0.27 -21.62 -4.45
C PRO A 175 0.80 -23.03 -4.67
N GLY A 176 1.62 -23.24 -5.72
CA GLY A 176 2.23 -24.55 -5.99
C GLY A 176 3.15 -25.05 -4.87
N VAL A 177 4.02 -24.17 -4.35
CA VAL A 177 4.91 -24.51 -3.23
C VAL A 177 4.10 -24.74 -1.96
N THR A 178 3.12 -23.89 -1.69
CA THR A 178 2.24 -24.01 -0.52
C THR A 178 1.43 -25.31 -0.58
N SER A 179 0.85 -25.64 -1.75
CA SER A 179 0.09 -26.89 -1.95
C SER A 179 0.91 -28.13 -1.63
N ILE A 180 2.20 -28.16 -2.03
CA ILE A 180 3.11 -29.26 -1.70
C ILE A 180 3.33 -29.32 -0.17
N ALA A 181 3.57 -28.18 0.46
CA ALA A 181 3.87 -28.10 1.89
C ALA A 181 2.70 -28.55 2.77
N ILE A 182 1.45 -28.22 2.37
CA ILE A 182 0.24 -28.56 3.16
C ILE A 182 -0.44 -29.85 2.68
N GLY A 183 0.05 -30.49 1.61
CA GLY A 183 -0.46 -31.75 1.07
C GLY A 183 -1.82 -31.66 0.36
N LYS A 184 -2.28 -30.45 -0.01
CA LYS A 184 -3.55 -30.24 -0.75
C LYS A 184 -3.47 -29.02 -1.65
N PRO A 185 -4.24 -28.98 -2.76
CA PRO A 185 -4.34 -27.77 -3.58
C PRO A 185 -4.86 -26.59 -2.77
N ILE A 186 -4.32 -25.39 -3.05
CA ILE A 186 -4.79 -24.14 -2.47
C ILE A 186 -5.12 -23.16 -3.60
N ASP A 187 -6.27 -22.49 -3.47
CA ASP A 187 -6.65 -21.42 -4.39
C ASP A 187 -5.78 -20.17 -4.12
N PRO A 188 -5.24 -19.51 -5.17
CA PRO A 188 -4.48 -18.28 -5.01
C PRO A 188 -5.22 -17.17 -4.26
N GLU A 189 -6.52 -17.00 -4.48
CA GLU A 189 -7.35 -16.01 -3.79
C GLU A 189 -7.50 -16.34 -2.29
N GLU A 190 -7.60 -17.62 -1.92
CA GLU A 190 -7.62 -18.07 -0.52
C GLU A 190 -6.26 -17.89 0.15
N LEU A 191 -5.16 -18.06 -0.61
CA LEU A 191 -3.80 -17.92 -0.08
C LEU A 191 -3.42 -16.48 0.24
N GLY A 192 -3.81 -15.54 -0.61
CA GLY A 192 -3.35 -14.15 -0.47
C GLY A 192 -4.10 -13.18 -1.39
N GLY A 193 -5.37 -13.43 -1.67
CA GLY A 193 -6.22 -12.55 -2.46
C GLY A 193 -6.71 -11.31 -1.71
N TRP A 194 -7.28 -10.39 -2.45
CA TRP A 194 -7.67 -9.09 -1.91
C TRP A 194 -8.69 -9.17 -0.77
N LYS A 195 -9.64 -10.12 -0.80
CA LYS A 195 -10.63 -10.26 0.28
C LYS A 195 -9.99 -10.59 1.61
N LEU A 196 -9.02 -11.52 1.59
CA LEU A 196 -8.24 -11.90 2.76
C LEU A 196 -7.42 -10.72 3.27
N LEU A 197 -6.69 -10.07 2.37
CA LEU A 197 -5.69 -9.07 2.75
C LEU A 197 -6.28 -7.71 3.12
N THR A 198 -7.43 -7.32 2.55
CA THR A 198 -8.08 -6.06 2.90
C THR A 198 -9.16 -6.20 3.97
N GLY A 199 -9.73 -7.40 4.17
CA GLY A 199 -10.88 -7.56 5.07
C GLY A 199 -10.62 -8.38 6.30
N ILE A 200 -9.63 -9.28 6.28
CA ILE A 200 -9.34 -10.20 7.40
C ILE A 200 -7.99 -9.87 8.05
N SER A 201 -6.92 -9.74 7.27
CA SER A 201 -5.59 -9.47 7.84
C SER A 201 -5.24 -7.99 7.94
N GLY A 202 -5.91 -7.12 7.18
CA GLY A 202 -5.59 -5.70 7.14
C GLY A 202 -4.20 -5.36 6.59
N LEU A 203 -3.52 -6.31 5.91
CA LEU A 203 -2.19 -6.07 5.32
C LEU A 203 -2.24 -5.17 4.09
N ALA A 204 -3.32 -5.23 3.32
CA ALA A 204 -3.56 -4.29 2.23
C ALA A 204 -4.62 -3.25 2.65
N ASP A 205 -4.40 -2.01 2.24
CA ASP A 205 -5.22 -0.87 2.65
C ASP A 205 -6.43 -0.69 1.74
N LEU A 206 -6.28 -0.99 0.45
CA LEU A 206 -7.29 -0.75 -0.57
C LEU A 206 -7.28 -1.85 -1.64
N ALA A 207 -8.46 -2.22 -2.15
CA ALA A 207 -8.60 -3.06 -3.32
C ALA A 207 -9.37 -2.32 -4.42
N VAL A 208 -8.87 -2.39 -5.66
CA VAL A 208 -9.41 -1.71 -6.83
C VAL A 208 -9.53 -2.67 -8.02
N ASP A 209 -10.24 -2.27 -9.06
CA ASP A 209 -10.54 -3.15 -10.19
C ASP A 209 -9.45 -3.13 -11.28
N THR A 210 -8.79 -2.00 -11.52
CA THR A 210 -7.83 -1.82 -12.61
C THR A 210 -6.44 -1.36 -12.14
N ASP A 211 -5.44 -1.48 -13.02
CA ASP A 211 -4.10 -0.97 -12.78
C ASP A 211 -4.11 0.56 -12.62
N GLU A 212 -4.90 1.26 -13.44
CA GLU A 212 -5.03 2.73 -13.40
C GLU A 212 -5.59 3.19 -12.07
N GLN A 213 -6.67 2.55 -11.58
CA GLN A 213 -7.23 2.87 -10.25
C GLN A 213 -6.23 2.64 -9.12
N ALA A 214 -5.38 1.62 -9.24
CA ALA A 214 -4.32 1.39 -8.26
C ALA A 214 -3.28 2.52 -8.29
N LEU A 215 -2.89 2.97 -9.48
CA LEU A 215 -1.94 4.07 -9.66
C LEU A 215 -2.54 5.41 -9.21
N ASP A 216 -3.82 5.65 -9.45
CA ASP A 216 -4.53 6.83 -8.93
C ASP A 216 -4.62 6.83 -7.41
N ALA A 217 -4.83 5.65 -6.78
CA ALA A 217 -4.78 5.52 -5.33
C ALA A 217 -3.38 5.82 -4.76
N VAL A 218 -2.30 5.42 -5.46
CA VAL A 218 -0.92 5.80 -5.10
C VAL A 218 -0.73 7.31 -5.17
N LYS A 219 -1.16 7.97 -6.27
CA LYS A 219 -1.12 9.43 -6.40
C LYS A 219 -1.89 10.10 -5.28
N LYS A 220 -3.13 9.66 -5.04
CA LYS A 220 -4.00 10.22 -4.01
C LYS A 220 -3.39 10.09 -2.62
N PHE A 221 -2.89 8.92 -2.23
CA PHE A 221 -2.20 8.71 -0.95
C PHE A 221 -0.99 9.63 -0.81
N LEU A 222 -0.10 9.66 -1.80
CA LEU A 222 1.09 10.52 -1.76
C LEU A 222 0.77 12.01 -1.74
N SER A 223 -0.41 12.42 -2.23
CA SER A 223 -0.83 13.82 -2.16
C SER A 223 -1.09 14.31 -0.73
N TYR A 224 -1.29 13.40 0.24
CA TYR A 224 -1.44 13.73 1.66
C TYR A 224 -0.11 13.67 2.41
N MET A 225 0.91 13.02 1.86
CA MET A 225 2.17 12.77 2.54
C MET A 225 3.20 13.85 2.23
N PRO A 226 4.06 14.23 3.19
CA PRO A 226 5.27 14.98 2.89
C PRO A 226 6.22 14.13 2.05
N ALA A 227 7.23 14.73 1.46
CA ALA A 227 8.31 13.96 0.82
C ALA A 227 9.18 13.25 1.86
N HIS A 228 9.33 13.85 3.04
CA HIS A 228 10.21 13.39 4.11
C HIS A 228 9.60 13.68 5.49
N SER A 229 9.88 12.85 6.49
CA SER A 229 9.39 12.99 7.88
C SER A 229 9.78 14.30 8.59
N ARG A 230 10.70 15.09 8.02
CA ARG A 230 11.10 16.42 8.53
C ARG A 230 10.34 17.58 7.88
N GLU A 231 9.38 17.27 7.02
CA GLU A 231 8.56 18.25 6.31
C GLU A 231 7.10 18.15 6.75
N ALA A 232 6.38 19.24 6.59
CA ALA A 232 4.91 19.22 6.73
C ALA A 232 4.28 18.59 5.48
N PRO A 233 3.11 17.96 5.61
CA PRO A 233 2.31 17.55 4.45
C PRO A 233 2.01 18.74 3.52
N PRO A 234 1.90 18.50 2.20
CA PRO A 234 1.63 19.58 1.24
C PRO A 234 0.23 20.17 1.44
N GLU A 235 0.15 21.49 1.46
CA GLU A 235 -1.12 22.22 1.43
C GLU A 235 -1.71 22.24 0.02
N ARG A 236 -3.04 22.30 -0.07
CA ARG A 236 -3.78 22.37 -1.33
C ARG A 236 -4.80 23.52 -1.26
N PRO A 237 -5.16 24.13 -2.40
CA PRO A 237 -6.26 25.08 -2.42
C PRO A 237 -7.57 24.48 -1.88
N VAL A 238 -8.30 25.24 -1.11
CA VAL A 238 -9.59 24.82 -0.58
C VAL A 238 -10.64 24.84 -1.69
N PRO A 239 -11.30 23.71 -2.00
CA PRO A 239 -12.34 23.69 -3.02
C PRO A 239 -13.54 24.56 -2.63
N ALA A 240 -14.15 25.22 -3.61
CA ALA A 240 -15.36 26.01 -3.39
C ALA A 240 -16.50 25.11 -2.84
N GLY A 241 -17.23 25.62 -1.86
CA GLY A 241 -18.30 24.87 -1.18
C GLY A 241 -17.82 23.96 -0.06
N SER A 242 -16.52 23.96 0.30
CA SER A 242 -16.03 23.28 1.50
C SER A 242 -16.68 23.87 2.74
N GLY A 243 -17.10 23.00 3.68
CA GLY A 243 -17.79 23.39 4.91
C GLY A 243 -19.29 23.70 4.76
N GLU A 244 -19.85 23.80 3.56
CA GLU A 244 -21.30 24.02 3.39
C GLU A 244 -22.13 22.85 3.94
N ALA A 245 -21.64 21.62 3.83
CA ALA A 245 -22.30 20.41 4.32
C ALA A 245 -22.38 20.37 5.86
N CYS A 246 -21.56 21.15 6.57
CA CYS A 246 -21.63 21.25 8.03
C CYS A 246 -23.00 21.81 8.51
N ARG A 247 -23.71 22.59 7.71
CA ARG A 247 -25.04 23.10 8.05
C ARG A 247 -26.07 22.00 8.23
N GLY A 248 -25.91 20.86 7.54
CA GLY A 248 -26.77 19.67 7.65
C GLY A 248 -26.29 18.64 8.67
N MET A 249 -25.33 18.95 9.54
CA MET A 249 -24.72 17.98 10.46
C MET A 249 -25.75 17.31 11.37
N LEU A 250 -26.74 18.04 11.87
CA LEU A 250 -27.80 17.52 12.74
C LEU A 250 -28.74 16.53 12.03
N GLU A 251 -28.76 16.53 10.70
CA GLU A 251 -29.50 15.54 9.92
C GLU A 251 -28.72 14.24 9.75
N ILE A 252 -27.37 14.29 9.84
CA ILE A 252 -26.50 13.13 9.73
C ILE A 252 -26.50 12.33 11.04
N VAL A 253 -26.43 13.02 12.17
CA VAL A 253 -26.38 12.39 13.51
C VAL A 253 -27.79 12.38 14.09
N PRO A 254 -28.42 11.20 14.25
CA PRO A 254 -29.80 11.11 14.72
C PRO A 254 -29.91 11.45 16.21
N GLU A 255 -31.00 12.13 16.61
CA GLU A 255 -31.29 12.41 18.03
C GLU A 255 -31.58 11.12 18.82
N ALA A 256 -32.18 10.14 18.17
CA ALA A 256 -32.56 8.87 18.80
C ALA A 256 -31.32 7.98 19.01
N ARG A 257 -30.99 7.70 20.27
CA ARG A 257 -29.80 6.92 20.69
C ARG A 257 -29.75 5.49 20.14
N ASN A 258 -30.89 4.92 19.72
CA ASN A 258 -30.98 3.60 19.14
C ASN A 258 -30.80 3.58 17.60
N LYS A 259 -30.53 4.72 16.98
CA LYS A 259 -30.24 4.83 15.55
C LYS A 259 -28.76 5.00 15.35
N VAL A 260 -28.23 4.23 14.39
CA VAL A 260 -26.83 4.32 13.97
C VAL A 260 -26.69 5.26 12.78
N TYR A 261 -25.49 5.81 12.61
CA TYR A 261 -25.13 6.65 11.47
C TYR A 261 -23.74 6.27 10.95
N ASP A 262 -23.45 6.65 9.71
CA ASP A 262 -22.13 6.45 9.12
C ASP A 262 -21.25 7.68 9.41
N VAL A 263 -20.24 7.50 10.25
CA VAL A 263 -19.32 8.58 10.63
C VAL A 263 -18.55 9.16 9.45
N ARG A 264 -18.42 8.41 8.34
CA ARG A 264 -17.81 8.91 7.10
C ARG A 264 -18.55 10.10 6.52
N LYS A 265 -19.87 10.17 6.70
CA LYS A 265 -20.69 11.33 6.31
C LYS A 265 -20.37 12.56 7.16
N VAL A 266 -20.11 12.36 8.46
CA VAL A 266 -19.67 13.44 9.37
C VAL A 266 -18.30 13.96 8.93
N ILE A 267 -17.35 13.05 8.67
CA ILE A 267 -16.02 13.42 8.17
C ILE A 267 -16.12 14.18 6.84
N ALA A 268 -16.91 13.69 5.89
CA ALA A 268 -17.09 14.33 4.59
C ALA A 268 -17.76 15.72 4.69
N ALA A 269 -18.63 15.93 5.70
CA ALA A 269 -19.25 17.24 5.92
C ALA A 269 -18.28 18.27 6.54
N VAL A 270 -17.34 17.82 7.38
CA VAL A 270 -16.35 18.67 8.06
C VAL A 270 -15.13 18.93 7.18
N ALA A 271 -14.68 17.93 6.44
CA ALA A 271 -13.49 18.02 5.59
C ALA A 271 -13.73 18.90 4.35
N ASP A 272 -12.64 19.36 3.76
CA ASP A 272 -12.68 20.02 2.45
C ASP A 272 -13.34 19.08 1.42
N LYS A 273 -14.13 19.67 0.55
CA LYS A 273 -14.92 18.92 -0.43
C LYS A 273 -14.05 17.94 -1.24
N ASP A 274 -14.50 16.69 -1.34
CA ASP A 274 -13.86 15.58 -2.07
C ASP A 274 -12.42 15.24 -1.62
N SER A 275 -12.04 15.71 -0.41
CA SER A 275 -10.69 15.45 0.12
C SER A 275 -10.59 14.14 0.90
N SER A 276 -11.65 13.45 1.21
CA SER A 276 -11.59 12.22 2.02
C SER A 276 -10.93 11.05 1.28
N PHE A 277 -10.08 10.32 1.99
CA PHE A 277 -9.44 9.09 1.52
C PHE A 277 -9.34 8.09 2.67
N GLU A 278 -10.22 7.09 2.69
CA GLU A 278 -10.25 6.09 3.74
C GLU A 278 -9.16 5.03 3.53
N VAL A 279 -8.41 4.73 4.58
CA VAL A 279 -7.38 3.69 4.63
C VAL A 279 -7.94 2.49 5.40
N LYS A 280 -7.78 1.27 4.88
CA LYS A 280 -8.29 0.02 5.48
C LYS A 280 -9.81 0.02 5.70
N GLU A 281 -10.59 0.54 4.76
CA GLU A 281 -12.06 0.59 4.83
C GLU A 281 -12.70 -0.75 5.22
N ARG A 282 -12.15 -1.87 4.74
CA ARG A 282 -12.71 -3.21 4.90
C ARG A 282 -12.27 -3.92 6.18
N PHE A 283 -11.20 -3.47 6.82
CA PHE A 283 -10.63 -4.05 8.05
C PHE A 283 -11.01 -3.21 9.27
N GLY A 284 -11.28 -3.84 10.42
CA GLY A 284 -11.59 -3.14 11.68
C GLY A 284 -12.69 -2.08 11.50
N ARG A 285 -13.81 -2.45 10.91
CA ARG A 285 -14.84 -1.52 10.38
C ARG A 285 -15.55 -0.68 11.43
N SER A 286 -15.47 -1.05 12.71
CA SER A 286 -15.99 -0.25 13.82
C SER A 286 -15.21 1.05 14.05
N VAL A 287 -14.06 1.21 13.37
CA VAL A 287 -13.27 2.44 13.30
C VAL A 287 -13.04 2.83 11.84
N ALA A 288 -13.29 4.08 11.50
CA ALA A 288 -12.89 4.69 10.24
C ALA A 288 -11.54 5.42 10.43
N THR A 289 -10.61 5.22 9.49
CA THR A 289 -9.32 5.89 9.42
C THR A 289 -9.23 6.61 8.09
N VAL A 290 -9.32 7.94 8.11
CA VAL A 290 -9.47 8.75 6.89
C VAL A 290 -8.41 9.85 6.86
N LEU A 291 -7.63 9.89 5.78
CA LEU A 291 -6.85 11.06 5.42
C LEU A 291 -7.78 12.06 4.71
N ALA A 292 -7.76 13.31 5.12
CA ALA A 292 -8.58 14.37 4.51
C ALA A 292 -7.85 15.70 4.60
N ARG A 293 -8.53 16.78 4.20
CA ARG A 293 -8.02 18.14 4.39
C ARG A 293 -9.02 19.00 5.17
N LEU A 294 -8.46 19.88 5.97
CA LEU A 294 -9.17 20.96 6.62
C LEU A 294 -8.43 22.26 6.28
N ASP A 295 -9.12 23.17 5.62
CA ASP A 295 -8.54 24.43 5.13
C ASP A 295 -7.24 24.21 4.32
N GLY A 296 -7.31 23.24 3.40
CA GLY A 296 -6.19 22.84 2.54
C GLY A 296 -5.11 21.99 3.20
N LYS A 297 -5.11 21.84 4.53
CA LYS A 297 -4.08 21.14 5.30
C LYS A 297 -4.46 19.68 5.54
N THR A 298 -3.51 18.77 5.36
CA THR A 298 -3.74 17.34 5.60
C THR A 298 -3.99 17.06 7.08
N VAL A 299 -5.03 16.29 7.36
CA VAL A 299 -5.38 15.77 8.69
C VAL A 299 -5.77 14.29 8.60
N GLY A 300 -5.52 13.54 9.66
CA GLY A 300 -6.03 12.19 9.84
C GLY A 300 -7.27 12.19 10.74
N PHE A 301 -8.37 11.61 10.27
CA PHE A 301 -9.53 11.34 11.12
C PHE A 301 -9.47 9.91 11.64
N LEU A 302 -9.57 9.76 12.95
CA LEU A 302 -9.77 8.49 13.63
C LEU A 302 -11.13 8.53 14.32
N ALA A 303 -12.10 7.78 13.81
CA ALA A 303 -13.50 7.93 14.19
C ALA A 303 -14.16 6.58 14.47
N ASN A 304 -14.90 6.47 15.58
CA ASN A 304 -15.77 5.32 15.80
C ASN A 304 -16.90 5.32 14.78
N ASN A 305 -17.20 4.16 14.20
CA ASN A 305 -18.29 4.00 13.24
C ASN A 305 -19.42 3.15 13.82
N PRO A 306 -20.48 3.78 14.33
CA PRO A 306 -21.61 3.08 14.96
C PRO A 306 -22.32 2.05 14.04
N MET A 307 -22.17 2.17 12.71
CA MET A 307 -22.69 1.19 11.76
C MET A 307 -22.19 -0.24 11.99
N PHE A 308 -21.04 -0.38 12.65
CA PHE A 308 -20.38 -1.67 12.89
C PHE A 308 -20.13 -1.85 14.38
N LYS A 309 -20.73 -2.89 14.98
CA LYS A 309 -20.58 -3.22 16.41
C LYS A 309 -20.84 -2.02 17.33
N GLY A 310 -21.72 -1.09 16.92
CA GLY A 310 -21.99 0.15 17.68
C GLY A 310 -20.77 1.06 17.86
N GLY A 311 -19.72 0.92 17.07
CA GLY A 311 -18.47 1.68 17.24
C GLY A 311 -17.51 1.11 18.29
N ALA A 312 -17.78 -0.07 18.84
CA ALA A 312 -16.91 -0.70 19.84
C ALA A 312 -15.52 -1.07 19.26
N LEU A 313 -14.49 -0.91 20.07
CA LEU A 313 -13.12 -1.24 19.72
C LEU A 313 -12.85 -2.72 19.97
N ASP A 314 -12.72 -3.51 18.90
CA ASP A 314 -12.18 -4.86 18.94
C ASP A 314 -10.68 -4.89 18.58
N ALA A 315 -10.06 -6.06 18.61
CA ALA A 315 -8.64 -6.22 18.30
C ALA A 315 -8.26 -5.68 16.92
N ASP A 316 -9.09 -5.93 15.90
CA ASP A 316 -8.86 -5.45 14.54
C ASP A 316 -8.97 -3.93 14.44
N ALA A 317 -9.95 -3.33 15.11
CA ALA A 317 -10.12 -1.89 15.20
C ALA A 317 -8.94 -1.23 15.91
N CYS A 318 -8.46 -1.81 17.01
CA CYS A 318 -7.28 -1.33 17.73
C CYS A 318 -6.01 -1.42 16.86
N GLN A 319 -5.81 -2.52 16.14
CA GLN A 319 -4.68 -2.68 15.23
C GLN A 319 -4.73 -1.65 14.09
N LYS A 320 -5.91 -1.44 13.48
CA LYS A 320 -6.13 -0.42 12.44
C LYS A 320 -5.83 0.98 12.97
N ALA A 321 -6.39 1.32 14.14
CA ALA A 321 -6.20 2.62 14.78
C ALA A 321 -4.73 2.88 15.09
N THR A 322 -4.03 1.90 15.70
CA THR A 322 -2.60 2.00 16.01
C THR A 322 -1.76 2.21 14.75
N SER A 323 -2.00 1.41 13.71
CA SER A 323 -1.29 1.54 12.44
C SER A 323 -1.47 2.93 11.81
N PHE A 324 -2.69 3.47 11.87
CA PHE A 324 -3.00 4.79 11.34
C PHE A 324 -2.39 5.93 12.17
N MET A 325 -2.44 5.84 13.51
CA MET A 325 -1.78 6.80 14.38
C MET A 325 -0.27 6.85 14.13
N VAL A 326 0.38 5.69 14.02
CA VAL A 326 1.81 5.60 13.70
C VAL A 326 2.12 6.20 12.31
N LEU A 327 1.26 6.00 11.32
CA LEU A 327 1.40 6.65 10.01
C LEU A 327 1.35 8.17 10.14
N CYS A 328 0.33 8.69 10.81
CA CYS A 328 0.14 10.14 10.99
C CYS A 328 1.28 10.78 11.77
N ASP A 329 1.71 10.17 12.88
CA ASP A 329 2.84 10.63 13.69
C ASP A 329 4.14 10.67 12.89
N SER A 330 4.43 9.60 12.13
CA SER A 330 5.65 9.51 11.32
C SER A 330 5.76 10.61 10.26
N PHE A 331 4.63 11.15 9.78
CA PHE A 331 4.59 12.10 8.68
C PHE A 331 3.97 13.46 9.04
N ASN A 332 3.99 13.82 10.33
CA ASN A 332 3.54 15.12 10.84
C ASN A 332 2.08 15.46 10.48
N ILE A 333 1.21 14.46 10.45
CA ILE A 333 -0.22 14.64 10.15
C ILE A 333 -0.97 14.75 11.48
N PRO A 334 -1.61 15.88 11.79
CA PRO A 334 -2.44 16.01 13.00
C PRO A 334 -3.66 15.09 12.92
N ILE A 335 -4.07 14.56 14.07
CA ILE A 335 -5.20 13.63 14.17
C ILE A 335 -6.40 14.29 14.84
N VAL A 336 -7.55 14.15 14.19
CA VAL A 336 -8.86 14.51 14.75
C VAL A 336 -9.56 13.24 15.18
N PHE A 337 -9.89 13.14 16.48
CA PHE A 337 -10.64 12.02 17.02
C PHE A 337 -12.13 12.36 17.06
N LEU A 338 -12.96 11.51 16.42
CA LEU A 338 -14.40 11.55 16.55
C LEU A 338 -14.84 10.35 17.38
N VAL A 339 -15.12 10.59 18.65
CA VAL A 339 -15.35 9.53 19.64
C VAL A 339 -16.85 9.33 19.84
N ASP A 340 -17.34 8.14 19.46
CA ASP A 340 -18.69 7.66 19.73
C ASP A 340 -18.63 6.17 20.05
N VAL A 341 -18.38 5.85 21.32
CA VAL A 341 -18.19 4.48 21.81
C VAL A 341 -19.37 4.14 22.73
N PRO A 342 -19.99 2.95 22.61
CA PRO A 342 -20.99 2.52 23.57
C PRO A 342 -20.37 2.47 24.96
N ARG A 343 -21.13 2.86 26.01
CA ARG A 343 -20.65 2.78 27.38
C ARG A 343 -20.23 1.34 27.71
N SER A 344 -19.03 1.20 28.23
CA SER A 344 -18.38 -0.07 28.56
C SER A 344 -18.90 -0.72 29.85
N GLU A 345 -20.02 -0.29 30.39
CA GLU A 345 -20.52 -0.82 31.66
C GLU A 345 -20.90 -2.31 31.63
N GLU A 346 -21.23 -2.85 30.43
CA GLU A 346 -21.50 -4.27 30.26
C GLU A 346 -20.24 -5.12 30.00
N HIS A 347 -19.14 -4.52 29.54
CA HIS A 347 -17.90 -5.24 29.20
C HIS A 347 -16.83 -5.17 30.32
N THR A 348 -16.95 -4.27 31.29
CA THR A 348 -16.04 -4.22 32.45
C THR A 348 -16.18 -5.42 33.38
N SER A 349 -17.32 -6.07 33.43
CA SER A 349 -17.51 -7.31 34.20
C SER A 349 -16.77 -8.52 33.60
N GLU A 350 -16.66 -8.60 32.26
CA GLU A 350 -15.93 -9.71 31.60
C GLU A 350 -14.41 -9.51 31.66
N LEU A 351 -13.92 -8.26 31.52
CA LEU A 351 -12.49 -7.98 31.64
C LEU A 351 -11.99 -8.07 33.09
N GLN A 352 -12.83 -7.79 34.09
CA GLN A 352 -12.48 -8.01 35.50
C GLN A 352 -12.41 -9.49 35.85
N SER A 353 -13.19 -10.37 35.19
CA SER A 353 -13.12 -11.82 35.41
C SER A 353 -11.83 -12.45 34.84
N LEU A 354 -11.23 -11.86 33.80
CA LEU A 354 -9.96 -12.30 33.23
C LEU A 354 -8.72 -11.82 34.01
N ALA A 355 -8.85 -10.81 34.86
CA ALA A 355 -7.78 -10.29 35.71
C ALA A 355 -7.56 -11.15 36.99
N TYR A 356 -8.41 -12.14 37.24
CA TYR A 356 -8.32 -13.06 38.38
C TYR A 356 -7.97 -14.52 38.01
N LEU A 357 -7.58 -14.78 36.75
CA LEU A 357 -7.01 -16.04 36.30
C LEU A 357 -5.52 -15.87 35.93
#